data_148a33b6e0714058920c76e4d4f0c122
#
_entry.id   148a33b6e0714058920c76e4d4f0c122
#
_cell.length_a   1.000
_cell.length_b   1.000
_cell.length_c   1.000
_cell.angle_alpha   90.00
_cell.angle_beta   90.00
_cell.angle_gamma   90.00
#
_symmetry.space_group_name_H-M   'P 1'
#
loop_
_entity.id
_entity.type
_entity.pdbx_description
1 polymer ?
#
loop_
_entity_poly.entity_id
_entity_poly.type
_entity_poly.pdbx_seq_one_letter_code
_entity_poly.pdbx_strand_id
1 'polypeptide(L)'
;LCEKEVMQPVCNIGTAGHVDHGKTTLIWALSNVWTTRHSEELARGMTIKLGYADTIFRKCPVCPPPQCYTINEVCSYCNTKTIILRKVSFVDSPGHEMLMATMLSGAALMDGAILVIDATRPCPQPQTVEHLIALQIIGVKKIVIAQTKIDVISREKIIENYNQIKLFVRNTIAENAPVIPIAPIHRVNVDALIEAIEKHIPTPDRDLSKPFRMYIARSFDVNKPGTKPKDLKGGVIGGTIIQGTLKIGDEIEIRPGLKSEKGKATEYEPIFTKVVGLKTGDIEIDKARPGGLIGVSTLLDPALTKADALVGNVAGDPGTLPPVLNEFSIEYVLFERMVGTKQQLKIENLRVNEPIMINSGTAVTLGTISSIHRGIATISLKRPICADFKSRVAISRRIDGGWRLIGYGIIVN
;
A
#
# COMPACT_ATOMS: atom_id res chain seq x y z
N LEU A 1 5.33 -12.10 24.70
CA LEU A 1 4.25 -11.18 24.40
C LEU A 1 2.94 -11.83 24.81
N CYS A 2 2.09 -11.14 25.58
CA CYS A 2 0.77 -11.62 25.94
C CYS A 2 -0.12 -11.61 24.69
N GLU A 3 -1.02 -12.58 24.50
CA GLU A 3 -1.92 -12.64 23.32
C GLU A 3 -2.73 -11.34 23.12
N LYS A 4 -3.04 -10.61 24.18
CA LYS A 4 -3.72 -9.31 24.11
C LYS A 4 -2.87 -8.20 23.48
N GLU A 5 -1.53 -8.29 23.51
CA GLU A 5 -0.63 -7.30 22.92
C GLU A 5 -0.41 -7.50 21.41
N VAL A 6 -0.81 -8.67 20.88
CA VAL A 6 -0.61 -9.06 19.46
C VAL A 6 -1.89 -8.90 18.63
N MET A 7 -2.91 -8.22 19.14
CA MET A 7 -4.17 -8.07 18.43
C MET A 7 -4.04 -7.27 17.13
N GLN A 8 -3.25 -6.20 17.13
CA GLN A 8 -3.06 -5.33 15.97
C GLN A 8 -1.72 -5.62 15.28
N PRO A 9 -1.67 -5.68 13.93
CA PRO A 9 -0.42 -5.75 13.19
C PRO A 9 0.49 -4.55 13.50
N VAL A 10 1.80 -4.79 13.52
CA VAL A 10 2.81 -3.76 13.81
C VAL A 10 3.57 -3.29 12.57
N CYS A 11 3.37 -3.96 11.44
CA CYS A 11 4.08 -3.69 10.20
C CYS A 11 3.19 -4.04 8.99
N ASN A 12 3.23 -3.21 7.96
CA ASN A 12 2.54 -3.41 6.69
C ASN A 12 3.54 -3.84 5.62
N ILE A 13 3.33 -5.00 5.02
CA ILE A 13 4.21 -5.57 4.01
C ILE A 13 3.43 -5.68 2.70
N GLY A 14 3.84 -4.93 1.69
CA GLY A 14 3.18 -4.97 0.39
C GLY A 14 3.75 -6.04 -0.53
N THR A 15 2.96 -6.46 -1.52
CA THR A 15 3.46 -7.23 -2.66
C THR A 15 3.58 -6.33 -3.89
N ALA A 16 4.66 -6.50 -4.63
CA ALA A 16 4.95 -5.78 -5.87
C ALA A 16 5.44 -6.78 -6.93
N GLY A 17 5.19 -6.51 -8.20
CA GLY A 17 5.61 -7.39 -9.29
C GLY A 17 4.56 -7.50 -10.40
N HIS A 18 4.95 -8.12 -11.50
CA HIS A 18 4.13 -8.26 -12.70
C HIS A 18 2.84 -9.07 -12.46
N VAL A 19 1.89 -8.96 -13.38
CA VAL A 19 0.67 -9.81 -13.40
C VAL A 19 1.08 -11.28 -13.45
N ASP A 20 0.33 -12.15 -12.78
CA ASP A 20 0.52 -13.60 -12.75
C ASP A 20 1.86 -14.09 -12.14
N HIS A 21 2.65 -13.22 -11.52
CA HIS A 21 3.85 -13.62 -10.78
C HIS A 21 3.56 -14.29 -9.43
N GLY A 22 2.28 -14.44 -9.05
CA GLY A 22 1.87 -15.19 -7.86
C GLY A 22 1.83 -14.37 -6.57
N LYS A 23 1.61 -13.04 -6.64
CA LYS A 23 1.50 -12.15 -5.46
C LYS A 23 0.42 -12.60 -4.48
N THR A 24 -0.80 -12.78 -4.93
CA THR A 24 -1.94 -13.22 -4.13
C THR A 24 -1.73 -14.64 -3.56
N THR A 25 -1.17 -15.55 -4.37
CA THR A 25 -0.84 -16.91 -3.94
C THR A 25 0.24 -16.91 -2.85
N LEU A 26 1.21 -16.00 -2.96
CA LEU A 26 2.24 -15.83 -1.94
C LEU A 26 1.66 -15.35 -0.62
N ILE A 27 0.76 -14.36 -0.64
CA ILE A 27 0.06 -13.89 0.55
C ILE A 27 -0.77 -15.02 1.17
N TRP A 28 -1.48 -15.80 0.36
CA TRP A 28 -2.19 -16.95 0.87
C TRP A 28 -1.26 -17.95 1.58
N ALA A 29 -0.10 -18.25 1.02
CA ALA A 29 0.87 -19.14 1.65
C ALA A 29 1.40 -18.61 2.99
N LEU A 30 1.50 -17.28 3.14
CA LEU A 30 1.98 -16.59 4.34
C LEU A 30 0.88 -16.28 5.38
N SER A 31 -0.40 -16.34 5.00
CA SER A 31 -1.50 -15.90 5.89
C SER A 31 -2.68 -16.86 5.99
N ASN A 32 -2.77 -17.85 5.13
CA ASN A 32 -3.96 -18.70 4.92
C ASN A 32 -5.20 -17.93 4.44
N VAL A 33 -5.05 -16.68 3.95
CA VAL A 33 -6.15 -15.82 3.52
C VAL A 33 -6.02 -15.51 2.04
N TRP A 34 -7.07 -15.76 1.25
CA TRP A 34 -7.20 -15.26 -0.11
C TRP A 34 -7.67 -13.82 -0.09
N THR A 35 -6.90 -12.91 -0.69
CA THR A 35 -7.20 -11.48 -0.73
C THR A 35 -8.19 -11.12 -1.84
N THR A 36 -8.28 -11.92 -2.89
CA THR A 36 -9.24 -11.76 -4.00
C THR A 36 -10.64 -12.16 -3.56
N ARG A 37 -11.53 -11.19 -3.32
CA ARG A 37 -12.88 -11.42 -2.78
C ARG A 37 -14.01 -10.83 -3.65
N HIS A 38 -13.69 -9.95 -4.58
CA HIS A 38 -14.69 -9.28 -5.41
C HIS A 38 -15.04 -10.13 -6.64
N SER A 39 -16.31 -10.13 -7.02
CA SER A 39 -16.82 -10.92 -8.17
C SER A 39 -16.11 -10.59 -9.48
N GLU A 40 -15.77 -9.32 -9.73
CA GLU A 40 -15.00 -8.91 -10.90
C GLU A 40 -13.55 -9.43 -10.88
N GLU A 41 -12.91 -9.48 -9.71
CA GLU A 41 -11.57 -10.01 -9.55
C GLU A 41 -11.55 -11.52 -9.80
N LEU A 42 -12.56 -12.23 -9.27
CA LEU A 42 -12.72 -13.67 -9.49
C LEU A 42 -13.00 -13.98 -10.97
N ALA A 43 -13.83 -13.17 -11.64
CA ALA A 43 -14.16 -13.35 -13.04
C ALA A 43 -12.99 -13.08 -13.98
N ARG A 44 -12.09 -12.14 -13.63
CA ARG A 44 -10.93 -11.75 -14.43
C ARG A 44 -9.63 -12.44 -14.01
N GLY A 45 -9.63 -13.16 -12.89
CA GLY A 45 -8.44 -13.83 -12.34
C GLY A 45 -7.32 -12.86 -11.92
N MET A 46 -7.64 -11.60 -11.63
CA MET A 46 -6.63 -10.58 -11.25
C MET A 46 -7.11 -9.69 -10.11
N THR A 47 -6.18 -9.22 -9.28
CA THR A 47 -6.43 -8.23 -8.23
C THR A 47 -6.67 -6.85 -8.86
N ILE A 48 -7.79 -6.21 -8.53
CA ILE A 48 -8.18 -4.88 -9.01
C ILE A 48 -8.07 -3.85 -7.89
N LYS A 49 -8.59 -4.17 -6.71
CA LYS A 49 -8.51 -3.35 -5.50
C LYS A 49 -7.40 -3.84 -4.60
N LEU A 50 -6.96 -3.00 -3.67
CA LEU A 50 -6.02 -3.43 -2.64
C LEU A 50 -6.67 -4.52 -1.77
N GLY A 51 -6.02 -5.68 -1.71
CA GLY A 51 -6.37 -6.76 -0.81
C GLY A 51 -5.58 -6.69 0.49
N TYR A 52 -6.14 -7.22 1.57
CA TYR A 52 -5.49 -7.21 2.89
C TYR A 52 -5.59 -8.56 3.56
N ALA A 53 -4.50 -8.98 4.20
CA ALA A 53 -4.45 -10.21 4.98
C ALA A 53 -3.51 -10.05 6.16
N ASP A 54 -4.00 -10.36 7.35
CA ASP A 54 -3.19 -10.35 8.57
C ASP A 54 -2.68 -11.75 8.90
N THR A 55 -1.47 -11.83 9.46
CA THR A 55 -0.91 -13.09 9.97
C THR A 55 -0.02 -12.86 11.17
N ILE A 56 0.16 -13.92 11.96
CA ILE A 56 1.08 -13.94 13.09
C ILE A 56 2.30 -14.77 12.69
N PHE A 57 3.47 -14.13 12.65
CA PHE A 57 4.72 -14.85 12.52
C PHE A 57 5.13 -15.44 13.84
N ARG A 58 5.58 -16.68 13.82
CA ARG A 58 5.92 -17.48 14.98
C ARG A 58 7.29 -18.15 14.79
N LYS A 59 7.89 -18.55 15.88
CA LYS A 59 9.19 -19.24 15.90
C LYS A 59 9.13 -20.47 16.78
N CYS A 60 9.58 -21.61 16.26
CA CYS A 60 9.83 -22.80 17.06
C CYS A 60 11.07 -22.59 17.93
N PRO A 61 11.02 -22.87 19.24
CA PRO A 61 12.17 -22.73 20.13
C PRO A 61 13.24 -23.82 19.94
N VAL A 62 12.92 -24.91 19.25
CA VAL A 62 13.77 -26.12 19.14
C VAL A 62 14.47 -26.21 17.78
N CYS A 63 13.73 -25.98 16.68
CA CYS A 63 14.26 -26.15 15.33
C CYS A 63 15.27 -25.07 14.96
N PRO A 64 16.29 -25.37 14.12
CA PRO A 64 17.21 -24.37 13.60
C PRO A 64 16.55 -23.51 12.51
N PRO A 65 17.09 -22.28 12.21
CA PRO A 65 16.69 -21.51 11.04
C PRO A 65 17.05 -22.26 9.73
N PRO A 66 16.25 -22.10 8.65
CA PRO A 66 14.97 -21.38 8.56
C PRO A 66 13.77 -22.15 9.12
N GLN A 67 13.89 -23.46 9.38
CA GLN A 67 12.80 -24.38 9.76
C GLN A 67 12.04 -23.97 11.03
N CYS A 68 12.65 -23.13 11.87
CA CYS A 68 11.98 -22.60 13.07
C CYS A 68 10.92 -21.55 12.76
N TYR A 69 10.91 -20.92 11.59
CA TYR A 69 9.96 -19.85 11.25
C TYR A 69 8.67 -20.41 10.65
N THR A 70 7.53 -19.98 11.16
CA THR A 70 6.22 -20.50 10.74
C THR A 70 5.09 -19.51 11.03
N ILE A 71 3.91 -19.80 10.50
CA ILE A 71 2.65 -19.15 10.85
C ILE A 71 1.79 -20.07 11.75
N ASN A 72 2.19 -21.31 11.94
CA ASN A 72 1.42 -22.31 12.67
C ASN A 72 1.70 -22.26 14.18
N GLU A 73 0.69 -22.56 14.99
CA GLU A 73 0.82 -22.65 16.46
C GLU A 73 1.69 -23.81 16.92
N VAL A 74 1.75 -24.85 16.10
CA VAL A 74 2.56 -26.03 16.34
C VAL A 74 3.55 -26.18 15.20
N CYS A 75 4.81 -26.42 15.53
CA CYS A 75 5.87 -26.63 14.57
C CYS A 75 5.64 -27.91 13.76
N SER A 76 5.65 -27.81 12.42
CA SER A 76 5.46 -28.95 11.53
C SER A 76 6.61 -29.94 11.52
N TYR A 77 7.78 -29.57 12.02
CA TYR A 77 8.97 -30.43 12.05
C TYR A 77 9.11 -31.23 13.35
N CYS A 78 8.82 -30.60 14.50
CA CYS A 78 9.06 -31.23 15.81
C CYS A 78 7.84 -31.27 16.73
N ASN A 79 6.67 -30.82 16.26
CA ASN A 79 5.40 -30.76 16.99
C ASN A 79 5.44 -29.93 18.31
N THR A 80 6.46 -29.07 18.47
CA THR A 80 6.57 -28.18 19.63
C THR A 80 5.70 -26.94 19.43
N LYS A 81 5.07 -26.44 20.51
CA LYS A 81 4.33 -25.18 20.50
C LYS A 81 5.27 -24.01 20.14
N THR A 82 4.86 -23.18 19.20
CA THR A 82 5.65 -22.06 18.70
C THR A 82 5.43 -20.80 19.53
N ILE A 83 6.42 -19.90 19.52
CA ILE A 83 6.39 -18.61 20.20
C ILE A 83 6.00 -17.53 19.19
N ILE A 84 5.11 -16.63 19.58
CA ILE A 84 4.72 -15.48 18.77
C ILE A 84 5.90 -14.51 18.63
N LEU A 85 6.23 -14.13 17.40
CA LEU A 85 7.18 -13.06 17.10
C LEU A 85 6.45 -11.71 16.99
N ARG A 86 5.58 -11.57 16.00
CA ARG A 86 4.77 -10.37 15.75
C ARG A 86 3.61 -10.69 14.82
N LYS A 87 2.61 -9.80 14.80
CA LYS A 87 1.54 -9.80 13.80
C LYS A 87 1.88 -8.79 12.70
N VAL A 88 1.75 -9.19 11.45
CA VAL A 88 1.96 -8.35 10.27
C VAL A 88 0.71 -8.30 9.40
N SER A 89 0.54 -7.22 8.65
CA SER A 89 -0.52 -7.07 7.67
C SER A 89 0.08 -7.06 6.27
N PHE A 90 -0.44 -7.89 5.37
CA PHE A 90 -0.07 -7.88 3.96
C PHE A 90 -1.01 -6.97 3.17
N VAL A 91 -0.42 -6.19 2.26
CA VAL A 91 -1.13 -5.37 1.29
C VAL A 91 -0.91 -5.98 -0.10
N ASP A 92 -1.94 -6.61 -0.64
CA ASP A 92 -1.92 -7.20 -1.98
C ASP A 92 -2.19 -6.14 -3.03
N SER A 93 -1.18 -5.82 -3.82
CA SER A 93 -1.25 -4.78 -4.85
C SER A 93 -1.56 -5.39 -6.22
N PRO A 94 -2.42 -4.71 -7.03
CA PRO A 94 -2.65 -5.13 -8.40
C PRO A 94 -1.36 -5.08 -9.22
N GLY A 95 -1.21 -6.03 -10.15
CA GLY A 95 -0.01 -6.13 -11.01
C GLY A 95 -0.20 -5.51 -12.39
N HIS A 96 -1.43 -5.14 -12.76
CA HIS A 96 -1.76 -4.66 -14.10
C HIS A 96 -1.39 -3.19 -14.29
N GLU A 97 -0.80 -2.84 -15.43
CA GLU A 97 -0.33 -1.49 -15.75
C GLU A 97 -1.40 -0.38 -15.64
N MET A 98 -2.67 -0.69 -15.97
CA MET A 98 -3.78 0.25 -15.84
C MET A 98 -4.14 0.57 -14.37
N LEU A 99 -3.64 -0.22 -13.41
CA LEU A 99 -3.91 -0.09 -11.99
C LEU A 99 -2.72 0.51 -11.21
N MET A 100 -1.77 1.15 -11.90
CA MET A 100 -0.59 1.75 -11.29
C MET A 100 -0.94 2.79 -10.22
N ALA A 101 -2.00 3.57 -10.41
CA ALA A 101 -2.47 4.52 -9.41
C ALA A 101 -2.92 3.82 -8.11
N THR A 102 -3.60 2.67 -8.22
CA THR A 102 -3.99 1.85 -7.07
C THR A 102 -2.75 1.26 -6.38
N MET A 103 -1.77 0.81 -7.16
CA MET A 103 -0.50 0.31 -6.63
C MET A 103 0.25 1.39 -5.85
N LEU A 104 0.35 2.60 -6.39
CA LEU A 104 0.99 3.75 -5.73
C LEU A 104 0.29 4.11 -4.42
N SER A 105 -1.05 4.16 -4.43
CA SER A 105 -1.84 4.40 -3.21
C SER A 105 -1.62 3.30 -2.16
N GLY A 106 -1.50 2.05 -2.59
CA GLY A 106 -1.17 0.91 -1.73
C GLY A 106 0.24 1.02 -1.16
N ALA A 107 1.22 1.38 -1.99
CA ALA A 107 2.61 1.54 -1.59
C ALA A 107 2.79 2.58 -0.47
N ALA A 108 1.96 3.63 -0.44
CA ALA A 108 1.96 4.64 0.61
C ALA A 108 1.57 4.09 2.00
N LEU A 109 0.99 2.90 2.05
CA LEU A 109 0.60 2.21 3.29
C LEU A 109 1.66 1.20 3.76
N MET A 110 2.71 0.94 2.96
CA MET A 110 3.68 -0.13 3.17
C MET A 110 4.90 0.35 3.96
N ASP A 111 5.35 -0.47 4.90
CA ASP A 111 6.61 -0.30 5.63
C ASP A 111 7.77 -1.03 4.94
N GLY A 112 7.45 -2.09 4.24
CA GLY A 112 8.34 -2.88 3.41
C GLY A 112 7.58 -3.59 2.32
N ALA A 113 8.29 -4.21 1.39
CA ALA A 113 7.66 -4.89 0.26
C ALA A 113 8.34 -6.22 -0.09
N ILE A 114 7.55 -7.14 -0.61
CA ILE A 114 8.02 -8.35 -1.26
C ILE A 114 7.90 -8.14 -2.77
N LEU A 115 9.05 -8.07 -3.46
CA LEU A 115 9.09 -8.03 -4.91
C LEU A 115 8.99 -9.46 -5.44
N VAL A 116 7.87 -9.77 -6.09
CA VAL A 116 7.54 -11.13 -6.56
C VAL A 116 7.91 -11.27 -8.02
N ILE A 117 8.78 -12.24 -8.33
CA ILE A 117 9.32 -12.49 -9.66
C ILE A 117 9.10 -13.95 -10.02
N ASP A 118 8.44 -14.18 -11.16
CA ASP A 118 8.16 -15.49 -11.71
C ASP A 118 9.45 -16.07 -12.36
N ALA A 119 9.93 -17.19 -11.84
CA ALA A 119 11.14 -17.84 -12.33
C ALA A 119 10.99 -18.46 -13.74
N THR A 120 9.76 -18.64 -14.22
CA THR A 120 9.49 -19.20 -15.56
C THR A 120 9.64 -18.18 -16.68
N ARG A 121 9.82 -16.89 -16.34
CA ARG A 121 9.90 -15.79 -17.30
C ARG A 121 11.21 -15.02 -17.18
N PRO A 122 11.71 -14.42 -18.26
CA PRO A 122 12.89 -13.53 -18.18
C PRO A 122 12.67 -12.38 -17.20
N CYS A 123 13.69 -12.01 -16.46
CA CYS A 123 13.68 -10.87 -15.54
C CYS A 123 14.53 -9.72 -16.08
N PRO A 124 14.05 -8.45 -16.05
CA PRO A 124 12.76 -8.02 -15.49
C PRO A 124 11.60 -8.07 -16.50
N GLN A 125 10.38 -8.24 -15.99
CA GLN A 125 9.15 -7.96 -16.75
C GLN A 125 8.76 -6.47 -16.61
N PRO A 126 8.01 -5.89 -17.57
CA PRO A 126 7.71 -4.45 -17.58
C PRO A 126 7.14 -3.90 -16.28
N GLN A 127 6.06 -4.50 -15.74
CA GLN A 127 5.47 -4.01 -14.49
C GLN A 127 6.33 -4.30 -13.25
N THR A 128 7.27 -5.26 -13.30
CA THR A 128 8.24 -5.46 -12.22
C THR A 128 9.15 -4.24 -12.06
N VAL A 129 9.57 -3.64 -13.19
CA VAL A 129 10.38 -2.41 -13.20
C VAL A 129 9.56 -1.22 -12.67
N GLU A 130 8.32 -1.05 -13.17
CA GLU A 130 7.42 0.03 -12.72
C GLU A 130 7.17 -0.03 -11.22
N HIS A 131 6.89 -1.23 -10.68
CA HIS A 131 6.62 -1.41 -9.26
C HIS A 131 7.86 -1.13 -8.39
N LEU A 132 9.05 -1.55 -8.83
CA LEU A 132 10.28 -1.25 -8.08
C LEU A 132 10.53 0.27 -8.02
N ILE A 133 10.32 0.97 -9.12
CA ILE A 133 10.44 2.43 -9.18
C ILE A 133 9.36 3.11 -8.33
N ALA A 134 8.11 2.62 -8.37
CA ALA A 134 7.04 3.13 -7.53
C ALA A 134 7.37 3.01 -6.04
N LEU A 135 7.90 1.87 -5.59
CA LEU A 135 8.38 1.68 -4.22
C LEU A 135 9.49 2.68 -3.86
N GLN A 136 10.42 2.94 -4.79
CA GLN A 136 11.49 3.92 -4.61
C GLN A 136 10.96 5.35 -4.46
N ILE A 137 9.99 5.75 -5.27
CA ILE A 137 9.37 7.08 -5.20
C ILE A 137 8.67 7.29 -3.86
N ILE A 138 7.86 6.32 -3.44
CA ILE A 138 7.11 6.38 -2.17
C ILE A 138 8.06 6.31 -0.95
N GLY A 139 9.28 5.78 -1.15
CA GLY A 139 10.28 5.70 -0.09
C GLY A 139 10.30 4.37 0.67
N VAL A 140 9.70 3.33 0.14
CA VAL A 140 9.78 1.96 0.68
C VAL A 140 11.17 1.40 0.41
N LYS A 141 12.00 1.30 1.46
CA LYS A 141 13.41 0.89 1.36
C LYS A 141 13.68 -0.55 1.78
N LYS A 142 12.74 -1.17 2.49
CA LYS A 142 12.90 -2.54 3.02
C LYS A 142 12.26 -3.53 2.06
N ILE A 143 13.08 -4.27 1.32
CA ILE A 143 12.63 -5.14 0.25
C ILE A 143 13.20 -6.56 0.44
N VAL A 144 12.35 -7.55 0.21
CA VAL A 144 12.70 -8.96 0.05
C VAL A 144 12.22 -9.39 -1.33
N ILE A 145 12.96 -10.25 -2.02
CA ILE A 145 12.59 -10.74 -3.35
C ILE A 145 12.13 -12.20 -3.23
N ALA A 146 10.92 -12.50 -3.69
CA ALA A 146 10.39 -13.85 -3.80
C ALA A 146 10.48 -14.31 -5.26
N GLN A 147 11.34 -15.30 -5.54
CA GLN A 147 11.46 -15.95 -6.84
C GLN A 147 10.47 -17.12 -6.87
N THR A 148 9.31 -16.93 -7.48
CA THR A 148 8.16 -17.86 -7.44
C THR A 148 8.18 -18.88 -8.58
N LYS A 149 7.30 -19.90 -8.47
CA LYS A 149 7.10 -20.98 -9.47
C LYS A 149 8.35 -21.79 -9.76
N ILE A 150 9.20 -22.00 -8.76
CA ILE A 150 10.42 -22.83 -8.91
C ILE A 150 10.10 -24.31 -9.09
N ASP A 151 8.89 -24.73 -8.78
CA ASP A 151 8.38 -26.09 -8.88
C ASP A 151 8.11 -26.54 -10.32
N VAL A 152 7.99 -25.60 -11.27
CA VAL A 152 7.63 -25.91 -12.67
C VAL A 152 8.79 -25.81 -13.66
N ILE A 153 10.01 -25.51 -13.18
CA ILE A 153 11.21 -25.38 -14.03
C ILE A 153 12.42 -26.12 -13.43
N SER A 154 13.43 -26.37 -14.27
CA SER A 154 14.66 -27.02 -13.82
C SER A 154 15.52 -26.11 -12.94
N ARG A 155 16.41 -26.73 -12.16
CA ARG A 155 17.34 -26.03 -11.27
C ARG A 155 18.24 -25.04 -12.02
N GLU A 156 18.67 -25.38 -13.22
CA GLU A 156 19.52 -24.53 -14.06
C GLU A 156 18.79 -23.24 -14.43
N LYS A 157 17.51 -23.33 -14.82
CA LYS A 157 16.67 -22.16 -15.13
C LYS A 157 16.38 -21.30 -13.91
N ILE A 158 16.23 -21.90 -12.73
CA ILE A 158 16.10 -21.15 -11.48
C ILE A 158 17.35 -20.29 -11.23
N ILE A 159 18.54 -20.89 -11.41
CA ILE A 159 19.84 -20.20 -11.23
C ILE A 159 20.01 -19.10 -12.28
N GLU A 160 19.67 -19.38 -13.54
CA GLU A 160 19.72 -18.38 -14.62
C GLU A 160 18.84 -17.17 -14.29
N ASN A 161 17.57 -17.40 -13.92
CA ASN A 161 16.64 -16.33 -13.52
C ASN A 161 17.13 -15.60 -12.27
N TYR A 162 17.71 -16.30 -11.27
CA TYR A 162 18.35 -15.68 -10.11
C TYR A 162 19.44 -14.67 -10.52
N ASN A 163 20.30 -15.04 -11.47
CA ASN A 163 21.34 -14.15 -11.99
C ASN A 163 20.75 -12.94 -12.71
N GLN A 164 19.66 -13.12 -13.47
CA GLN A 164 18.92 -12.02 -14.09
C GLN A 164 18.34 -11.08 -13.03
N ILE A 165 17.75 -11.61 -11.94
CA ILE A 165 17.26 -10.81 -10.81
C ILE A 165 18.38 -9.99 -10.20
N LYS A 166 19.53 -10.61 -9.90
CA LYS A 166 20.68 -9.91 -9.30
C LYS A 166 21.24 -8.81 -10.21
N LEU A 167 21.22 -9.01 -11.52
CA LEU A 167 21.60 -7.99 -12.49
C LEU A 167 20.58 -6.83 -12.53
N PHE A 168 19.29 -7.16 -12.54
CA PHE A 168 18.19 -6.19 -12.59
C PHE A 168 18.17 -5.24 -11.39
N VAL A 169 18.39 -5.76 -10.19
CA VAL A 169 18.31 -4.95 -8.97
C VAL A 169 19.58 -4.15 -8.65
N ARG A 170 20.66 -4.32 -9.42
CA ARG A 170 21.90 -3.57 -9.24
C ARG A 170 21.67 -2.07 -9.38
N ASN A 171 22.26 -1.27 -8.50
CA ASN A 171 22.07 0.18 -8.39
C ASN A 171 20.61 0.62 -8.14
N THR A 172 19.77 -0.25 -7.59
CA THR A 172 18.41 0.06 -7.16
C THR A 172 18.26 -0.04 -5.64
N ILE A 173 17.12 0.37 -5.12
CA ILE A 173 16.77 0.20 -3.69
C ILE A 173 16.72 -1.28 -3.25
N ALA A 174 16.66 -2.22 -4.18
CA ALA A 174 16.60 -3.66 -3.92
C ALA A 174 17.95 -4.38 -4.12
N GLU A 175 19.05 -3.66 -4.35
CA GLU A 175 20.37 -4.25 -4.63
C GLU A 175 20.83 -5.28 -3.60
N ASN A 176 20.63 -4.95 -2.31
CA ASN A 176 20.99 -5.81 -1.19
C ASN A 176 19.82 -6.68 -0.68
N ALA A 177 18.70 -6.72 -1.41
CA ALA A 177 17.56 -7.54 -1.02
C ALA A 177 17.90 -9.03 -1.16
N PRO A 178 17.55 -9.87 -0.16
CA PRO A 178 17.66 -11.31 -0.28
C PRO A 178 16.69 -11.83 -1.35
N VAL A 179 17.11 -12.79 -2.13
CA VAL A 179 16.29 -13.50 -3.12
C VAL A 179 15.97 -14.87 -2.58
N ILE A 180 14.70 -15.15 -2.33
CA ILE A 180 14.22 -16.42 -1.79
C ILE A 180 13.48 -17.19 -2.88
N PRO A 181 14.01 -18.32 -3.35
CA PRO A 181 13.30 -19.20 -4.27
C PRO A 181 12.16 -19.90 -3.51
N ILE A 182 10.94 -19.84 -4.05
CA ILE A 182 9.75 -20.30 -3.35
C ILE A 182 8.71 -20.94 -4.28
N ALA A 183 8.03 -21.99 -3.83
CA ALA A 183 6.81 -22.51 -4.45
C ALA A 183 5.63 -22.34 -3.50
N PRO A 184 4.89 -21.21 -3.57
CA PRO A 184 3.84 -20.88 -2.59
C PRO A 184 2.73 -21.92 -2.51
N ILE A 185 2.31 -22.50 -3.65
CA ILE A 185 1.24 -23.50 -3.72
C ILE A 185 1.61 -24.74 -2.89
N HIS A 186 2.87 -25.16 -2.94
CA HIS A 186 3.39 -26.31 -2.21
C HIS A 186 4.00 -25.96 -0.86
N ARG A 187 3.95 -24.66 -0.46
CA ARG A 187 4.56 -24.11 0.76
C ARG A 187 6.06 -24.41 0.90
N VAL A 188 6.76 -24.59 -0.21
CA VAL A 188 8.22 -24.80 -0.21
C VAL A 188 8.90 -23.47 0.08
N ASN A 189 9.85 -23.44 1.03
CA ASN A 189 10.63 -22.29 1.48
C ASN A 189 9.83 -21.10 2.03
N VAL A 190 8.60 -21.34 2.51
CA VAL A 190 7.80 -20.31 3.22
C VAL A 190 8.50 -19.90 4.51
N ASP A 191 9.09 -20.84 5.23
CA ASP A 191 9.91 -20.64 6.44
C ASP A 191 11.12 -19.72 6.17
N ALA A 192 11.85 -19.97 5.08
CA ALA A 192 12.98 -19.14 4.63
C ALA A 192 12.54 -17.73 4.24
N LEU A 193 11.34 -17.58 3.63
CA LEU A 193 10.80 -16.28 3.31
C LEU A 193 10.40 -15.52 4.58
N ILE A 194 9.77 -16.19 5.56
CA ILE A 194 9.44 -15.57 6.88
C ILE A 194 10.73 -15.13 7.57
N GLU A 195 11.79 -15.95 7.59
CA GLU A 195 13.09 -15.58 8.13
C GLU A 195 13.64 -14.31 7.46
N ALA A 196 13.60 -14.26 6.12
CA ALA A 196 14.08 -13.11 5.36
C ALA A 196 13.26 -11.84 5.69
N ILE A 197 11.94 -11.95 5.81
CA ILE A 197 11.06 -10.84 6.21
C ILE A 197 11.42 -10.36 7.63
N GLU A 198 11.58 -11.26 8.59
CA GLU A 198 11.95 -10.90 9.97
C GLU A 198 13.30 -10.17 10.05
N LYS A 199 14.27 -10.57 9.23
CA LYS A 199 15.61 -9.95 9.21
C LYS A 199 15.66 -8.62 8.44
N HIS A 200 14.94 -8.51 7.32
CA HIS A 200 15.09 -7.38 6.38
C HIS A 200 13.95 -6.36 6.40
N ILE A 201 12.79 -6.73 6.94
CA ILE A 201 11.64 -5.84 7.12
C ILE A 201 11.29 -5.79 8.62
N PRO A 202 12.13 -5.17 9.46
CA PRO A 202 11.85 -5.05 10.90
C PRO A 202 10.61 -4.18 11.13
N THR A 203 10.02 -4.31 12.31
CA THR A 203 8.95 -3.39 12.75
C THR A 203 9.49 -1.96 12.76
N PRO A 204 8.82 -1.02 12.07
CA PRO A 204 9.24 0.37 12.08
C PRO A 204 9.15 0.99 13.47
N ASP A 205 10.09 1.86 13.79
CA ASP A 205 9.98 2.74 14.95
C ASP A 205 8.93 3.82 14.67
N ARG A 206 7.93 3.93 15.53
CA ARG A 206 6.77 4.80 15.39
C ARG A 206 6.67 5.76 16.57
N ASP A 207 6.61 7.05 16.27
CA ASP A 207 6.39 8.07 17.28
C ASP A 207 4.90 8.12 17.69
N LEU A 208 4.61 7.49 18.83
CA LEU A 208 3.26 7.45 19.39
C LEU A 208 2.86 8.73 20.13
N SER A 209 3.80 9.65 20.36
CA SER A 209 3.55 10.93 21.04
C SER A 209 3.08 12.04 20.09
N LYS A 210 3.28 11.86 18.79
CA LYS A 210 2.79 12.78 17.77
C LYS A 210 1.26 12.80 17.70
N PRO A 211 0.67 13.90 17.23
CA PRO A 211 -0.75 13.94 16.90
C PRO A 211 -1.15 12.78 15.98
N PHE A 212 -2.34 12.23 16.21
CA PHE A 212 -2.87 11.15 15.38
C PHE A 212 -2.95 11.56 13.90
N ARG A 213 -2.51 10.64 13.01
CA ARG A 213 -2.69 10.79 11.56
C ARG A 213 -2.86 9.43 10.89
N MET A 214 -3.85 9.34 9.99
CA MET A 214 -4.22 8.13 9.27
C MET A 214 -4.50 8.45 7.80
N TYR A 215 -3.95 7.65 6.88
CA TYR A 215 -4.37 7.65 5.48
C TYR A 215 -5.63 6.83 5.30
N ILE A 216 -6.66 7.41 4.68
CA ILE A 216 -7.91 6.71 4.36
C ILE A 216 -7.74 5.97 3.03
N ALA A 217 -7.76 4.64 3.08
CA ALA A 217 -7.64 3.74 1.94
C ALA A 217 -8.98 3.14 1.52
N ARG A 218 -9.97 3.13 2.41
CA ARG A 218 -11.33 2.63 2.20
C ARG A 218 -12.34 3.48 2.95
N SER A 219 -13.55 3.56 2.42
CA SER A 219 -14.72 4.01 3.20
C SER A 219 -15.98 3.31 2.74
N PHE A 220 -16.87 2.98 3.66
CA PHE A 220 -18.05 2.20 3.35
C PHE A 220 -19.19 2.41 4.37
N ASP A 221 -20.39 2.18 3.88
CA ASP A 221 -21.60 2.06 4.67
C ASP A 221 -21.76 0.59 5.09
N VAL A 222 -21.93 0.34 6.38
CA VAL A 222 -22.11 -1.01 6.96
C VAL A 222 -23.57 -1.40 7.14
N ASN A 223 -24.49 -0.48 6.83
CA ASN A 223 -25.91 -0.71 7.00
C ASN A 223 -26.46 -1.60 5.88
N LYS A 224 -27.35 -2.52 6.24
CA LYS A 224 -28.05 -3.34 5.25
C LYS A 224 -29.18 -2.53 4.59
N PRO A 225 -29.51 -2.77 3.33
CA PRO A 225 -30.69 -2.18 2.70
C PRO A 225 -31.94 -2.43 3.54
N GLY A 226 -32.73 -1.38 3.77
CA GLY A 226 -33.96 -1.45 4.59
C GLY A 226 -33.75 -1.26 6.10
N THR A 227 -32.52 -0.97 6.57
CA THR A 227 -32.29 -0.59 7.97
C THR A 227 -33.08 0.68 8.32
N LYS A 228 -33.82 0.65 9.44
CA LYS A 228 -34.61 1.80 9.90
C LYS A 228 -33.71 2.96 10.30
N PRO A 229 -34.12 4.24 10.11
CA PRO A 229 -33.28 5.39 10.44
C PRO A 229 -32.71 5.39 11.86
N LYS A 230 -33.47 4.95 12.86
CA LYS A 230 -33.04 4.87 14.27
C LYS A 230 -31.97 3.79 14.53
N ASP A 231 -31.84 2.81 13.66
CA ASP A 231 -30.94 1.67 13.80
C ASP A 231 -29.69 1.83 12.89
N LEU A 232 -29.60 2.94 12.15
CA LEU A 232 -28.47 3.24 11.30
C LEU A 232 -27.19 3.40 12.11
N LYS A 233 -26.16 2.68 11.70
CA LYS A 233 -24.79 2.89 12.17
C LYS A 233 -24.12 3.96 11.33
N GLY A 234 -23.29 4.77 11.95
CA GLY A 234 -22.50 5.77 11.24
C GLY A 234 -21.52 5.17 10.24
N GLY A 235 -21.04 6.01 9.36
CA GLY A 235 -20.10 5.61 8.32
C GLY A 235 -18.78 5.10 8.86
N VAL A 236 -18.13 4.20 8.11
CA VAL A 236 -16.85 3.59 8.48
C VAL A 236 -15.75 4.04 7.53
N ILE A 237 -14.60 4.43 8.07
CA ILE A 237 -13.38 4.66 7.32
C ILE A 237 -12.35 3.59 7.66
N GLY A 238 -11.58 3.16 6.67
CA GLY A 238 -10.52 2.16 6.81
C GLY A 238 -9.20 2.68 6.26
N GLY A 239 -8.11 2.40 6.97
CA GLY A 239 -6.80 2.85 6.51
C GLY A 239 -5.69 2.51 7.49
N THR A 240 -4.53 3.12 7.30
CA THR A 240 -3.35 2.89 8.13
C THR A 240 -3.00 4.13 8.92
N ILE A 241 -2.86 3.97 10.24
CA ILE A 241 -2.30 5.01 11.11
C ILE A 241 -0.81 5.12 10.84
N ILE A 242 -0.33 6.32 10.53
CA ILE A 242 1.07 6.59 10.23
C ILE A 242 1.84 7.19 11.40
N GLN A 243 1.15 7.84 12.33
CA GLN A 243 1.71 8.38 13.58
C GLN A 243 0.63 8.55 14.64
N GLY A 244 1.06 8.72 15.90
CA GLY A 244 0.16 8.92 17.02
C GLY A 244 -0.67 7.68 17.39
N THR A 245 -1.73 7.88 18.13
CA THR A 245 -2.68 6.82 18.57
C THR A 245 -4.09 7.32 18.51
N LEU A 246 -5.07 6.42 18.28
CA LEU A 246 -6.50 6.72 18.24
C LEU A 246 -7.25 5.87 19.24
N LYS A 247 -8.21 6.45 19.97
CA LYS A 247 -9.06 5.78 20.94
C LYS A 247 -10.54 5.97 20.61
N ILE A 248 -11.37 5.07 21.12
CA ILE A 248 -12.82 5.26 21.11
C ILE A 248 -13.14 6.51 21.92
N GLY A 249 -13.98 7.39 21.35
CA GLY A 249 -14.36 8.66 21.94
C GLY A 249 -13.58 9.86 21.46
N ASP A 250 -12.45 9.68 20.78
CA ASP A 250 -11.66 10.78 20.20
C ASP A 250 -12.46 11.50 19.10
N GLU A 251 -12.26 12.81 19.00
CA GLU A 251 -12.70 13.61 17.86
C GLU A 251 -11.61 13.60 16.79
N ILE A 252 -12.02 13.45 15.53
CA ILE A 252 -11.12 13.46 14.38
C ILE A 252 -11.59 14.45 13.33
N GLU A 253 -10.62 15.05 12.66
CA GLU A 253 -10.79 15.88 11.48
C GLU A 253 -10.38 15.09 10.24
N ILE A 254 -11.12 15.22 9.12
CA ILE A 254 -10.84 14.59 7.85
C ILE A 254 -10.68 15.67 6.78
N ARG A 255 -9.51 15.72 6.10
CA ARG A 255 -9.18 16.66 5.03
C ARG A 255 -8.77 15.92 3.74
N PRO A 256 -9.05 16.48 2.54
CA PRO A 256 -9.70 17.76 2.25
C PRO A 256 -11.15 17.87 2.72
N GLY A 257 -11.86 16.74 2.94
CA GLY A 257 -13.23 16.69 3.39
C GLY A 257 -14.24 16.62 2.23
N LEU A 258 -15.36 17.28 2.38
CA LEU A 258 -16.48 17.26 1.44
C LEU A 258 -16.40 18.42 0.46
N LYS A 259 -16.78 18.11 -0.79
CA LYS A 259 -17.00 19.12 -1.82
C LYS A 259 -18.27 19.91 -1.46
N SER A 260 -18.15 21.21 -1.32
CA SER A 260 -19.25 22.17 -1.13
C SER A 260 -19.34 23.09 -2.33
N GLU A 261 -20.51 23.26 -2.89
CA GLU A 261 -20.77 24.19 -3.99
C GLU A 261 -21.35 25.48 -3.44
N LYS A 262 -20.48 26.48 -3.18
CA LYS A 262 -20.88 27.83 -2.80
C LYS A 262 -20.80 28.75 -4.00
N GLY A 263 -21.93 28.91 -4.69
CA GLY A 263 -22.00 29.75 -5.91
C GLY A 263 -21.26 29.11 -7.08
N LYS A 264 -20.29 29.83 -7.69
CA LYS A 264 -19.47 29.34 -8.83
C LYS A 264 -18.17 28.68 -8.42
N ALA A 265 -17.80 28.74 -7.14
CA ALA A 265 -16.56 28.17 -6.63
C ALA A 265 -16.81 26.78 -6.01
N THR A 266 -15.95 25.84 -6.33
CA THR A 266 -15.88 24.55 -5.65
C THR A 266 -14.93 24.68 -4.47
N GLU A 267 -15.46 24.60 -3.28
CA GLU A 267 -14.68 24.59 -2.04
C GLU A 267 -14.73 23.21 -1.39
N TYR A 268 -13.74 22.88 -0.57
CA TYR A 268 -13.70 21.67 0.22
C TYR A 268 -13.72 22.06 1.70
N GLU A 269 -14.66 21.48 2.44
CA GLU A 269 -14.83 21.73 3.86
C GLU A 269 -14.36 20.51 4.66
N PRO A 270 -13.51 20.69 5.69
CA PRO A 270 -13.10 19.59 6.56
C PRO A 270 -14.32 18.96 7.25
N ILE A 271 -14.23 17.65 7.46
CA ILE A 271 -15.26 16.88 8.17
C ILE A 271 -14.78 16.65 9.59
N PHE A 272 -15.62 16.94 10.58
CA PHE A 272 -15.38 16.61 11.97
C PHE A 272 -16.32 15.50 12.41
N THR A 273 -15.80 14.52 13.14
CA THR A 273 -16.61 13.41 13.64
C THR A 273 -15.97 12.77 14.87
N LYS A 274 -16.77 11.95 15.57
CA LYS A 274 -16.32 11.20 16.75
C LYS A 274 -16.14 9.73 16.43
N VAL A 275 -15.08 9.13 16.99
CA VAL A 275 -14.81 7.69 16.90
C VAL A 275 -15.71 6.93 17.87
N VAL A 276 -16.49 5.98 17.35
CA VAL A 276 -17.41 5.16 18.15
C VAL A 276 -17.01 3.70 18.24
N GLY A 277 -16.03 3.28 17.43
CA GLY A 277 -15.49 1.91 17.47
C GLY A 277 -14.25 1.76 16.61
N LEU A 278 -13.39 0.83 16.99
CA LEU A 278 -12.15 0.51 16.30
C LEU A 278 -12.06 -0.98 16.06
N LYS A 279 -11.62 -1.38 14.85
CA LYS A 279 -11.41 -2.78 14.47
C LYS A 279 -10.10 -2.98 13.73
N THR A 280 -9.45 -4.12 13.97
CA THR A 280 -8.33 -4.63 13.19
C THR A 280 -8.65 -6.05 12.73
N GLY A 281 -8.83 -6.25 11.42
CA GLY A 281 -9.47 -7.47 10.93
C GLY A 281 -10.86 -7.64 11.54
N ASP A 282 -11.12 -8.78 12.19
CA ASP A 282 -12.39 -9.07 12.86
C ASP A 282 -12.37 -8.75 14.37
N ILE A 283 -11.28 -8.18 14.90
CA ILE A 283 -11.08 -7.94 16.33
C ILE A 283 -11.42 -6.49 16.66
N GLU A 284 -12.27 -6.28 17.67
CA GLU A 284 -12.54 -4.97 18.26
C GLU A 284 -11.42 -4.58 19.23
N ILE A 285 -11.01 -3.31 19.18
CA ILE A 285 -9.95 -2.76 20.03
C ILE A 285 -10.37 -1.40 20.57
N ASP A 286 -9.92 -1.05 21.78
CA ASP A 286 -10.23 0.24 22.40
C ASP A 286 -9.28 1.35 21.96
N LYS A 287 -8.07 0.97 21.56
CA LYS A 287 -7.00 1.87 21.14
C LYS A 287 -6.26 1.30 19.94
N ALA A 288 -6.10 2.10 18.90
CA ALA A 288 -5.31 1.79 17.71
C ALA A 288 -3.98 2.55 17.70
N ARG A 289 -2.96 1.95 17.09
CA ARG A 289 -1.60 2.49 16.91
C ARG A 289 -1.16 2.32 15.45
N PRO A 290 -0.03 2.90 15.02
CA PRO A 290 0.51 2.67 13.68
C PRO A 290 0.78 1.20 13.38
N GLY A 291 0.46 0.81 12.15
CA GLY A 291 0.59 -0.56 11.61
C GLY A 291 -0.76 -1.27 11.47
N GLY A 292 -0.85 -2.12 10.47
CA GLY A 292 -2.09 -2.79 10.08
C GLY A 292 -3.08 -1.88 9.37
N LEU A 293 -4.19 -2.47 8.96
CA LEU A 293 -5.36 -1.76 8.49
C LEU A 293 -6.37 -1.65 9.64
N ILE A 294 -6.79 -0.43 9.94
CA ILE A 294 -7.73 -0.13 11.01
C ILE A 294 -9.04 0.33 10.41
N GLY A 295 -10.13 -0.30 10.82
CA GLY A 295 -11.49 0.17 10.60
C GLY A 295 -11.93 1.08 11.74
N VAL A 296 -12.34 2.30 11.42
CA VAL A 296 -12.80 3.32 12.36
C VAL A 296 -14.27 3.57 12.10
N SER A 297 -15.13 3.15 13.02
CA SER A 297 -16.55 3.48 13.02
C SER A 297 -16.73 4.88 13.57
N THR A 298 -17.53 5.69 12.90
CA THR A 298 -17.72 7.12 13.20
C THR A 298 -19.18 7.47 13.36
N LEU A 299 -19.48 8.72 13.75
CA LEU A 299 -20.82 9.30 13.74
C LEU A 299 -21.20 9.95 12.40
N LEU A 300 -20.39 9.78 11.34
CA LEU A 300 -20.70 10.33 10.02
C LEU A 300 -21.99 9.73 9.46
N ASP A 301 -22.72 10.54 8.70
CA ASP A 301 -23.78 10.01 7.85
C ASP A 301 -23.19 8.92 6.94
N PRO A 302 -23.77 7.69 6.92
CA PRO A 302 -23.30 6.60 6.10
C PRO A 302 -23.19 6.94 4.60
N ALA A 303 -24.03 7.85 4.11
CA ALA A 303 -23.99 8.32 2.73
C ALA A 303 -22.65 8.95 2.35
N LEU A 304 -21.95 9.59 3.30
CA LEU A 304 -20.65 10.23 3.09
C LEU A 304 -19.50 9.23 2.91
N THR A 305 -19.68 8.00 3.40
CA THR A 305 -18.63 6.96 3.35
C THR A 305 -18.89 5.89 2.28
N LYS A 306 -20.07 5.95 1.64
CA LYS A 306 -20.48 4.97 0.63
C LYS A 306 -19.55 4.97 -0.58
N ALA A 307 -19.32 3.78 -1.12
CA ALA A 307 -18.55 3.57 -2.36
C ALA A 307 -17.14 4.21 -2.36
N ASP A 308 -16.42 4.12 -1.24
CA ASP A 308 -15.06 4.63 -1.10
C ASP A 308 -14.95 6.19 -1.28
N ALA A 309 -16.02 6.95 -1.02
CA ALA A 309 -16.08 8.40 -1.26
C ALA A 309 -15.01 9.21 -0.49
N LEU A 310 -14.56 8.72 0.66
CA LEU A 310 -13.53 9.38 1.47
C LEU A 310 -12.10 8.88 1.20
N VAL A 311 -11.89 7.97 0.24
CA VAL A 311 -10.55 7.51 -0.14
C VAL A 311 -9.69 8.68 -0.63
N GLY A 312 -8.44 8.70 -0.20
CA GLY A 312 -7.49 9.77 -0.50
C GLY A 312 -7.56 10.97 0.46
N ASN A 313 -8.48 10.97 1.42
CA ASN A 313 -8.43 11.90 2.54
C ASN A 313 -7.44 11.43 3.61
N VAL A 314 -7.09 12.36 4.49
CA VAL A 314 -6.27 12.14 5.69
C VAL A 314 -7.13 12.44 6.90
N ALA A 315 -7.18 11.53 7.87
CA ALA A 315 -7.80 11.75 9.18
C ALA A 315 -6.72 12.04 10.23
N GLY A 316 -7.02 12.93 11.17
CA GLY A 316 -6.09 13.27 12.25
C GLY A 316 -6.76 14.03 13.39
N ASP A 317 -5.96 14.40 14.39
CA ASP A 317 -6.45 15.25 15.47
C ASP A 317 -6.85 16.63 14.92
N PRO A 318 -7.98 17.22 15.39
CA PRO A 318 -8.44 18.50 14.90
C PRO A 318 -7.35 19.59 14.94
N GLY A 319 -7.20 20.32 13.82
CA GLY A 319 -6.24 21.42 13.69
C GLY A 319 -4.78 21.00 13.50
N THR A 320 -4.45 19.70 13.44
CA THR A 320 -3.06 19.21 13.32
C THR A 320 -2.70 18.67 11.93
N LEU A 321 -3.70 18.57 11.06
CA LEU A 321 -3.52 18.04 9.72
C LEU A 321 -2.77 19.01 8.80
N PRO A 322 -2.04 18.49 7.80
CA PRO A 322 -1.40 19.28 6.76
C PRO A 322 -2.38 20.22 6.04
N PRO A 323 -1.85 21.24 5.33
CA PRO A 323 -2.68 22.11 4.54
C PRO A 323 -3.41 21.35 3.42
N VAL A 324 -4.57 21.87 3.03
CA VAL A 324 -5.30 21.45 1.84
C VAL A 324 -4.79 22.25 0.66
N LEU A 325 -4.22 21.56 -0.32
CA LEU A 325 -3.57 22.16 -1.49
C LEU A 325 -4.46 21.99 -2.72
N ASN A 326 -4.99 23.11 -3.24
CA ASN A 326 -5.70 23.18 -4.52
C ASN A 326 -4.73 23.37 -5.67
N GLU A 327 -3.65 24.10 -5.41
CA GLU A 327 -2.53 24.35 -6.30
C GLU A 327 -1.24 24.27 -5.48
N PHE A 328 -0.19 23.74 -6.06
CA PHE A 328 1.13 23.66 -5.44
C PHE A 328 2.24 23.57 -6.47
N SER A 329 3.45 23.91 -6.06
CA SER A 329 4.65 23.79 -6.87
C SER A 329 5.48 22.59 -6.46
N ILE A 330 6.11 21.95 -7.45
CA ILE A 330 7.00 20.80 -7.23
C ILE A 330 8.35 21.01 -7.91
N GLU A 331 9.41 20.60 -7.24
CA GLU A 331 10.66 20.23 -7.90
C GLU A 331 10.48 18.83 -8.47
N TYR A 332 10.54 18.69 -9.79
CA TYR A 332 10.24 17.40 -10.42
C TYR A 332 11.47 16.75 -11.05
N VAL A 333 11.46 15.43 -11.03
CA VAL A 333 12.44 14.56 -11.71
C VAL A 333 11.68 13.61 -12.62
N LEU A 334 11.94 13.69 -13.93
CA LEU A 334 11.40 12.76 -14.91
C LEU A 334 12.38 11.64 -15.16
N PHE A 335 11.87 10.45 -15.46
CA PHE A 335 12.69 9.33 -15.90
C PHE A 335 13.22 9.61 -17.32
N GLU A 336 14.39 9.09 -17.63
CA GLU A 336 14.97 9.23 -18.98
C GLU A 336 14.14 8.50 -20.02
N ARG A 337 13.60 7.34 -19.65
CA ARG A 337 12.82 6.46 -20.53
C ARG A 337 11.55 5.98 -19.86
N MET A 338 10.56 5.70 -20.66
CA MET A 338 9.30 5.16 -20.21
C MET A 338 9.51 3.78 -19.59
N VAL A 339 9.01 3.63 -18.38
CA VAL A 339 9.09 2.38 -17.61
C VAL A 339 7.87 1.52 -17.97
N GLY A 340 8.04 0.20 -17.99
CA GLY A 340 6.92 -0.72 -18.14
C GLY A 340 6.40 -0.91 -19.56
N THR A 341 7.08 -0.40 -20.57
CA THR A 341 6.73 -0.59 -21.96
C THR A 341 7.77 -1.40 -22.72
N LYS A 342 7.35 -2.16 -23.74
CA LYS A 342 8.29 -2.87 -24.65
C LYS A 342 9.16 -1.92 -25.44
N GLN A 343 8.62 -0.74 -25.81
CA GLN A 343 9.35 0.31 -26.50
C GLN A 343 9.84 1.30 -25.42
N GLN A 344 11.16 1.39 -25.26
CA GLN A 344 11.80 2.34 -24.34
C GLN A 344 11.72 3.77 -24.88
N LEU A 345 10.51 4.33 -24.97
CA LEU A 345 10.30 5.69 -25.44
C LEU A 345 10.94 6.69 -24.46
N LYS A 346 11.61 7.70 -24.99
CA LYS A 346 12.15 8.81 -24.20
C LYS A 346 10.99 9.61 -23.61
N ILE A 347 11.06 9.95 -22.32
CA ILE A 347 10.08 10.81 -21.69
C ILE A 347 10.39 12.26 -22.05
N GLU A 348 9.42 12.93 -22.66
CA GLU A 348 9.50 14.35 -22.96
C GLU A 348 9.28 15.19 -21.70
N ASN A 349 9.85 16.40 -21.66
CA ASN A 349 9.63 17.35 -20.59
C ASN A 349 8.15 17.66 -20.40
N LEU A 350 7.79 18.10 -19.18
CA LEU A 350 6.45 18.60 -18.88
C LEU A 350 6.13 19.84 -19.73
N ARG A 351 4.86 20.03 -20.05
CA ARG A 351 4.37 21.18 -20.83
C ARG A 351 3.30 21.94 -20.06
N VAL A 352 3.26 23.27 -20.24
CA VAL A 352 2.17 24.08 -19.68
C VAL A 352 0.85 23.66 -20.32
N ASN A 353 -0.23 23.67 -19.56
CA ASN A 353 -1.57 23.16 -19.88
C ASN A 353 -1.65 21.64 -20.10
N GLU A 354 -0.59 20.90 -19.77
CA GLU A 354 -0.61 19.44 -19.84
C GLU A 354 -1.42 18.85 -18.68
N PRO A 355 -2.38 17.92 -18.96
CA PRO A 355 -3.06 17.18 -17.93
C PRO A 355 -2.15 16.06 -17.40
N ILE A 356 -1.99 15.99 -16.09
CA ILE A 356 -1.21 14.98 -15.40
C ILE A 356 -2.04 14.35 -14.27
N MET A 357 -1.67 13.14 -13.87
CA MET A 357 -2.23 12.52 -12.68
C MET A 357 -1.18 12.54 -11.56
N ILE A 358 -1.61 12.96 -10.38
CA ILE A 358 -0.79 13.08 -9.17
C ILE A 358 -1.27 12.06 -8.14
N ASN A 359 -0.30 11.31 -7.59
CA ASN A 359 -0.52 10.46 -6.42
C ASN A 359 0.25 11.04 -5.22
N SER A 360 -0.46 11.28 -4.12
CA SER A 360 0.08 11.74 -2.83
C SER A 360 -0.56 10.93 -1.69
N GLY A 361 0.24 10.11 -0.98
CA GLY A 361 -0.32 9.15 -0.04
C GLY A 361 -1.34 8.24 -0.74
N THR A 362 -2.55 8.14 -0.18
CA THR A 362 -3.68 7.41 -0.80
C THR A 362 -4.49 8.25 -1.78
N ALA A 363 -4.20 9.56 -1.89
CA ALA A 363 -4.91 10.45 -2.81
C ALA A 363 -4.44 10.28 -4.26
N VAL A 364 -5.40 10.20 -5.16
CA VAL A 364 -5.21 10.21 -6.62
C VAL A 364 -6.05 11.33 -7.19
N THR A 365 -5.42 12.28 -7.89
CA THR A 365 -6.12 13.42 -8.48
C THR A 365 -5.54 13.78 -9.83
N LEU A 366 -6.36 14.38 -10.67
CA LEU A 366 -5.92 15.00 -11.91
C LEU A 366 -5.50 16.45 -11.63
N GLY A 367 -4.44 16.89 -12.29
CA GLY A 367 -4.00 18.26 -12.28
C GLY A 367 -3.65 18.74 -13.68
N THR A 368 -3.54 20.04 -13.82
CA THR A 368 -3.06 20.71 -15.04
C THR A 368 -1.84 21.55 -14.66
N ILE A 369 -0.79 21.47 -15.43
CA ILE A 369 0.41 22.27 -15.22
C ILE A 369 0.09 23.72 -15.58
N SER A 370 0.09 24.63 -14.61
CA SER A 370 -0.19 26.04 -14.81
C SER A 370 1.05 26.84 -15.23
N SER A 371 2.23 26.46 -14.72
CA SER A 371 3.49 27.08 -15.10
C SER A 371 4.68 26.14 -14.92
N ILE A 372 5.77 26.41 -15.65
CA ILE A 372 7.06 25.72 -15.47
C ILE A 372 8.15 26.78 -15.47
N HIS A 373 8.94 26.84 -14.41
CA HIS A 373 10.05 27.76 -14.31
C HIS A 373 11.24 27.13 -13.57
N ARG A 374 12.43 27.11 -14.18
CA ARG A 374 13.70 26.63 -13.58
C ARG A 374 13.61 25.28 -12.88
N GLY A 375 12.94 24.29 -13.49
CA GLY A 375 12.79 22.94 -12.92
C GLY A 375 11.69 22.80 -11.86
N ILE A 376 10.92 23.86 -11.63
CA ILE A 376 9.74 23.86 -10.77
C ILE A 376 8.50 23.91 -11.67
N ALA A 377 7.55 23.03 -11.44
CA ALA A 377 6.25 23.03 -12.09
C ALA A 377 5.16 23.34 -11.06
N THR A 378 4.29 24.30 -11.41
CA THR A 378 3.07 24.59 -10.62
C THR A 378 1.91 23.81 -11.20
N ILE A 379 1.13 23.16 -10.35
CA ILE A 379 0.06 22.24 -10.73
C ILE A 379 -1.22 22.67 -10.03
N SER A 380 -2.25 22.97 -10.81
CA SER A 380 -3.61 23.22 -10.34
C SER A 380 -4.39 21.90 -10.35
N LEU A 381 -5.00 21.53 -9.24
CA LEU A 381 -5.65 20.24 -9.04
C LEU A 381 -7.16 20.29 -9.27
N LYS A 382 -7.71 19.25 -9.86
CA LYS A 382 -9.16 19.05 -9.99
C LYS A 382 -9.82 18.73 -8.65
N ARG A 383 -9.14 17.94 -7.80
CA ARG A 383 -9.52 17.62 -6.41
C ARG A 383 -8.32 17.94 -5.54
N PRO A 384 -8.46 18.76 -4.50
CA PRO A 384 -7.33 19.09 -3.62
C PRO A 384 -6.81 17.87 -2.87
N ILE A 385 -5.58 17.99 -2.42
CA ILE A 385 -4.93 16.99 -1.56
C ILE A 385 -4.57 17.60 -0.21
N CYS A 386 -4.52 16.78 0.82
CA CYS A 386 -3.98 17.13 2.13
C CYS A 386 -2.57 16.54 2.24
N ALA A 387 -1.53 17.39 2.16
CA ALA A 387 -0.15 16.95 2.11
C ALA A 387 0.80 17.95 2.77
N ASP A 388 1.86 17.44 3.41
CA ASP A 388 2.95 18.27 3.95
C ASP A 388 3.83 18.81 2.82
N PHE A 389 4.42 20.00 3.01
CA PHE A 389 5.54 20.45 2.19
C PHE A 389 6.73 19.47 2.35
N LYS A 390 7.54 19.36 1.31
CA LYS A 390 8.63 18.39 1.16
C LYS A 390 8.18 16.93 1.02
N SER A 391 6.87 16.64 0.99
CA SER A 391 6.40 15.30 0.67
C SER A 391 6.58 15.00 -0.82
N ARG A 392 6.74 13.72 -1.13
CA ARG A 392 6.86 13.23 -2.52
C ARG A 392 5.50 12.97 -3.12
N VAL A 393 5.38 13.29 -4.39
CA VAL A 393 4.22 12.96 -5.23
C VAL A 393 4.69 12.22 -6.47
N ALA A 394 3.96 11.18 -6.88
CA ALA A 394 4.22 10.52 -8.15
C ALA A 394 3.47 11.25 -9.28
N ILE A 395 4.12 11.34 -10.43
CA ILE A 395 3.60 12.03 -11.62
C ILE A 395 3.37 11.01 -12.72
N SER A 396 2.14 10.94 -13.22
CA SER A 396 1.78 10.10 -14.35
C SER A 396 1.20 10.91 -15.50
N ARG A 397 1.53 10.52 -16.74
CA ARG A 397 1.07 11.11 -18.01
C ARG A 397 0.18 10.12 -18.73
N ARG A 398 -0.80 10.61 -19.47
CA ARG A 398 -1.65 9.78 -20.31
C ARG A 398 -0.92 9.44 -21.61
N ILE A 399 -0.65 8.15 -21.84
CA ILE A 399 0.08 7.63 -23.00
C ILE A 399 -0.66 6.40 -23.49
N ASP A 400 -0.94 6.29 -24.78
CA ASP A 400 -1.65 5.17 -25.42
C ASP A 400 -2.97 4.78 -24.70
N GLY A 401 -3.71 5.79 -24.24
CA GLY A 401 -5.00 5.62 -23.57
C GLY A 401 -4.92 5.28 -22.07
N GLY A 402 -3.73 4.99 -21.52
CA GLY A 402 -3.48 4.68 -20.11
C GLY A 402 -2.65 5.74 -19.38
N TRP A 403 -2.71 5.74 -18.04
CA TRP A 403 -1.84 6.56 -17.21
C TRP A 403 -0.53 5.81 -16.94
N ARG A 404 0.59 6.43 -17.28
CA ARG A 404 1.94 5.88 -17.13
C ARG A 404 2.77 6.74 -16.18
N LEU A 405 3.47 6.10 -15.27
CA LEU A 405 4.38 6.76 -14.35
C LEU A 405 5.56 7.34 -15.15
N ILE A 406 5.76 8.66 -15.05
CA ILE A 406 6.81 9.38 -15.79
C ILE A 406 7.88 9.99 -14.88
N GLY A 407 7.62 10.10 -13.59
CA GLY A 407 8.54 10.72 -12.64
C GLY A 407 7.90 10.97 -11.28
N TYR A 408 8.56 11.79 -10.51
CA TYR A 408 8.08 12.25 -9.21
C TYR A 408 8.42 13.72 -8.97
N GLY A 409 7.76 14.31 -8.00
CA GLY A 409 8.05 15.66 -7.53
C GLY A 409 8.14 15.73 -6.02
N ILE A 410 8.78 16.79 -5.53
CA ILE A 410 8.81 17.17 -4.11
C ILE A 410 8.04 18.47 -3.99
N ILE A 411 7.02 18.51 -3.12
CA ILE A 411 6.21 19.72 -2.91
C ILE A 411 7.07 20.78 -2.25
N VAL A 412 7.18 21.96 -2.87
CA VAL A 412 8.01 23.06 -2.37
C VAL A 412 7.19 24.23 -1.83
N ASN A 413 6.04 24.53 -2.42
CA ASN A 413 5.08 25.58 -2.00
C ASN A 413 3.66 25.12 -2.24
#